data_cfee8694c9644be36b910450f51f9d27
#
_entry.id   cfee8694c9644be36b910450f51f9d27
#
_cell.length_a   1.000
_cell.length_b   1.000
_cell.length_c   1.000
_cell.angle_alpha   90.00
_cell.angle_beta   90.00
_cell.angle_gamma   90.00
#
_symmetry.space_group_name_H-M   'P 1'
#
loop_
_entity.id
_entity.type
_entity.pdbx_description
1 polymer ?
#
loop_
_entity_poly.entity_id
_entity_poly.type
_entity_poly.pdbx_seq_one_letter_code
_entity_poly.pdbx_strand_id
1 'polypeptide(L)'
;TIRAISKVCEAYKRDKSKQPTFQPHGAVVYDQRILSWKALDRASILTLTGRILVQAILGDYQAARLTRMRGQADLLYRDGIFYLAVVVDVPEPGATTPQGWLGIDLGIVNIAADSDGEQHAGTHLNSLRHRHARLRTRLQAKGTKPAKRLLKRRRRKEMRFAKDVNHCLSKKLVAKASDTSRGIALEDLKGIRKRITVRKAQRRTQHSWAFSQLRTFIEYKAKLA
;
A
#
# COMPACT_ATOMS: atom_id res chain seq x y z
N THR A 1 -24.52 -11.42 9.70
CA THR A 1 -24.92 -12.51 8.77
C THR A 1 -24.96 -12.02 7.31
N ILE A 2 -25.69 -10.92 6.98
CA ILE A 2 -25.85 -10.43 5.58
C ILE A 2 -24.49 -10.15 4.89
N ARG A 3 -23.54 -9.50 5.58
CA ARG A 3 -22.20 -9.23 5.04
C ARG A 3 -21.36 -10.48 4.81
N ALA A 4 -21.52 -11.51 5.66
CA ALA A 4 -20.88 -12.79 5.45
C ALA A 4 -21.42 -13.49 4.20
N ILE A 5 -22.74 -13.48 3.99
CA ILE A 5 -23.38 -14.01 2.78
C ILE A 5 -22.89 -13.27 1.54
N SER A 6 -22.89 -11.93 1.56
CA SER A 6 -22.36 -11.11 0.44
C SER A 6 -20.92 -11.50 0.08
N LYS A 7 -20.06 -11.69 1.08
CA LYS A 7 -18.65 -12.09 0.89
C LYS A 7 -18.51 -13.48 0.26
N VAL A 8 -19.38 -14.42 0.63
CA VAL A 8 -19.45 -15.74 0.00
C VAL A 8 -19.90 -15.62 -1.45
N CYS A 9 -20.95 -14.87 -1.71
CA CYS A 9 -21.45 -14.63 -3.07
C CYS A 9 -20.38 -13.97 -3.96
N GLU A 10 -19.64 -12.99 -3.46
CA GLU A 10 -18.54 -12.35 -4.19
C GLU A 10 -17.41 -13.34 -4.50
N ALA A 11 -17.09 -14.24 -3.57
CA ALA A 11 -16.08 -15.27 -3.79
C ALA A 11 -16.50 -16.26 -4.88
N TYR A 12 -17.76 -16.68 -4.91
CA TYR A 12 -18.31 -17.53 -5.96
C TYR A 12 -18.40 -16.82 -7.33
N LYS A 13 -18.62 -15.51 -7.37
CA LYS A 13 -18.57 -14.73 -8.63
C LYS A 13 -17.19 -14.77 -9.29
N ARG A 14 -16.12 -14.90 -8.50
CA ARG A 14 -14.74 -14.99 -9.03
C ARG A 14 -14.42 -16.35 -9.60
N ASP A 15 -14.84 -17.41 -8.93
CA ASP A 15 -14.61 -18.79 -9.36
C ASP A 15 -15.77 -19.68 -8.88
N LYS A 16 -16.68 -20.01 -9.80
CA LYS A 16 -17.87 -20.84 -9.52
C LYS A 16 -17.53 -22.30 -9.34
N SER A 17 -16.37 -22.75 -9.80
CA SER A 17 -15.96 -24.16 -9.76
C SER A 17 -15.38 -24.58 -8.41
N LYS A 18 -15.01 -23.64 -7.54
CA LYS A 18 -14.36 -23.92 -6.25
C LYS A 18 -15.16 -23.41 -5.07
N GLN A 19 -15.32 -24.25 -4.07
CA GLN A 19 -15.87 -23.82 -2.80
C GLN A 19 -14.95 -22.77 -2.15
N PRO A 20 -15.45 -21.56 -1.83
CA PRO A 20 -14.61 -20.54 -1.22
C PRO A 20 -14.19 -20.91 0.20
N THR A 21 -12.91 -20.76 0.48
CA THR A 21 -12.34 -20.93 1.82
C THR A 21 -11.91 -19.58 2.38
N PHE A 22 -12.17 -19.33 3.66
CA PHE A 22 -11.83 -18.09 4.34
C PHE A 22 -10.76 -18.33 5.40
N GLN A 23 -9.80 -17.41 5.47
CA GLN A 23 -8.74 -17.49 6.48
C GLN A 23 -9.31 -17.12 7.86
N PRO A 24 -8.89 -17.79 8.95
CA PRO A 24 -9.37 -17.52 10.31
C PRO A 24 -9.22 -16.06 10.74
N HIS A 25 -8.17 -15.39 10.27
CA HIS A 25 -7.90 -13.97 10.55
C HIS A 25 -8.12 -13.10 9.31
N GLY A 26 -9.06 -13.47 8.45
CA GLY A 26 -9.46 -12.66 7.31
C GLY A 26 -10.18 -11.40 7.76
N ALA A 27 -10.22 -10.37 6.89
CA ALA A 27 -10.95 -9.14 7.17
C ALA A 27 -12.45 -9.40 7.40
N VAL A 28 -13.01 -8.76 8.44
CA VAL A 28 -14.44 -8.77 8.74
C VAL A 28 -15.03 -7.42 8.35
N VAL A 29 -16.03 -7.45 7.49
CA VAL A 29 -16.70 -6.24 7.01
C VAL A 29 -17.78 -5.81 8.00
N TYR A 30 -17.71 -4.56 8.42
CA TYR A 30 -18.70 -3.89 9.25
C TYR A 30 -19.43 -2.82 8.45
N ASP A 31 -20.74 -2.72 8.62
CA ASP A 31 -21.55 -1.61 8.10
C ASP A 31 -22.08 -0.76 9.26
N GLN A 32 -22.79 0.33 8.95
CA GLN A 32 -23.30 1.28 9.93
C GLN A 32 -24.27 0.67 10.97
N ARG A 33 -24.88 -0.49 10.68
CA ARG A 33 -25.78 -1.19 11.61
C ARG A 33 -25.03 -1.91 12.71
N ILE A 34 -23.81 -2.37 12.43
CA ILE A 34 -23.00 -3.20 13.31
C ILE A 34 -21.72 -2.50 13.79
N LEU A 35 -21.43 -1.32 13.25
CA LEU A 35 -20.38 -0.42 13.72
C LEU A 35 -20.93 0.99 13.82
N SER A 36 -20.73 1.66 14.95
CA SER A 36 -21.08 3.06 15.14
C SER A 36 -19.96 3.78 15.89
N TRP A 37 -19.66 4.99 15.45
CA TRP A 37 -18.71 5.85 16.14
C TRP A 37 -19.41 6.59 17.28
N LYS A 38 -18.83 6.55 18.48
CA LYS A 38 -19.32 7.24 19.68
C LYS A 38 -18.54 8.52 19.96
N ALA A 39 -17.29 8.56 19.51
CA ALA A 39 -16.42 9.72 19.51
C ALA A 39 -15.41 9.54 18.35
N LEU A 40 -14.56 10.54 18.13
CA LEU A 40 -13.55 10.49 17.07
C LEU A 40 -12.62 9.25 17.18
N ASP A 41 -12.27 8.90 18.42
CA ASP A 41 -11.37 7.79 18.75
C ASP A 41 -12.10 6.57 19.35
N ARG A 42 -13.44 6.54 19.39
CA ARG A 42 -14.22 5.46 20.03
C ARG A 42 -15.25 4.88 19.08
N ALA A 43 -15.12 3.61 18.78
CA ALA A 43 -16.08 2.86 17.98
C ALA A 43 -16.78 1.79 18.80
N SER A 44 -18.10 1.67 18.64
CA SER A 44 -18.89 0.55 19.15
C SER A 44 -19.04 -0.46 18.04
N ILE A 45 -18.52 -1.67 18.23
CA ILE A 45 -18.56 -2.77 17.27
C ILE A 45 -19.39 -3.93 17.83
N LEU A 46 -20.21 -4.53 16.97
CA LEU A 46 -20.99 -5.72 17.32
C LEU A 46 -20.11 -6.96 17.19
N THR A 47 -20.07 -7.75 18.25
CA THR A 47 -19.39 -9.05 18.32
C THR A 47 -20.39 -10.19 18.50
N LEU A 48 -19.94 -11.43 18.59
CA LEU A 48 -20.80 -12.58 18.88
C LEU A 48 -21.40 -12.54 20.29
N THR A 49 -20.73 -11.89 21.22
CA THR A 49 -21.15 -11.75 22.61
C THR A 49 -21.84 -10.42 22.94
N GLY A 50 -22.12 -9.61 21.92
CA GLY A 50 -22.73 -8.30 22.06
C GLY A 50 -21.87 -7.16 21.55
N ARG A 51 -22.27 -5.93 21.87
CA ARG A 51 -21.52 -4.74 21.50
C ARG A 51 -20.41 -4.44 22.49
N ILE A 52 -19.24 -4.15 21.96
CA ILE A 52 -18.10 -3.66 22.75
C ILE A 52 -17.70 -2.28 22.28
N LEU A 53 -17.24 -1.45 23.21
CA LEU A 53 -16.64 -0.16 22.93
C LEU A 53 -15.13 -0.33 22.82
N VAL A 54 -14.56 0.08 21.69
CA VAL A 54 -13.12 0.00 21.43
C VAL A 54 -12.56 1.40 21.22
N GLN A 55 -11.39 1.66 21.79
CA GLN A 55 -10.64 2.89 21.55
C GLN A 55 -9.70 2.68 20.38
N ALA A 56 -9.72 3.61 19.41
CA ALA A 56 -8.82 3.64 18.28
C ALA A 56 -7.61 4.53 18.60
N ILE A 57 -6.42 4.04 18.28
CA ILE A 57 -5.20 4.84 18.34
C ILE A 57 -5.05 5.54 16.99
N LEU A 58 -5.15 6.86 16.99
CA LEU A 58 -5.12 7.70 15.81
C LEU A 58 -3.84 8.55 15.80
N GLY A 59 -3.27 8.75 14.60
CA GLY A 59 -2.33 9.84 14.38
C GLY A 59 -3.05 11.07 13.84
N ASP A 60 -2.37 12.20 13.74
CA ASP A 60 -2.94 13.48 13.28
C ASP A 60 -3.58 13.39 11.90
N TYR A 61 -2.96 12.64 11.00
CA TYR A 61 -3.48 12.39 9.65
C TYR A 61 -4.85 11.71 9.67
N GLN A 62 -5.05 10.71 10.52
CA GLN A 62 -6.32 9.99 10.66
C GLN A 62 -7.35 10.85 11.36
N ALA A 63 -6.98 11.52 12.45
CA ALA A 63 -7.86 12.38 13.22
C ALA A 63 -8.50 13.47 12.35
N ALA A 64 -7.70 14.14 11.53
CA ALA A 64 -8.18 15.21 10.64
C ALA A 64 -9.18 14.72 9.55
N ARG A 65 -9.25 13.42 9.27
CA ARG A 65 -10.09 12.85 8.19
C ARG A 65 -11.30 12.06 8.69
N LEU A 66 -11.29 11.57 9.90
CA LEU A 66 -12.34 10.71 10.44
C LEU A 66 -13.70 11.39 10.59
N THR A 67 -13.76 12.71 10.53
CA THR A 67 -15.02 13.49 10.56
C THR A 67 -15.90 13.25 9.33
N ARG A 68 -15.37 12.69 8.25
CA ARG A 68 -16.06 12.46 6.97
C ARG A 68 -16.13 10.98 6.60
N MET A 69 -16.38 10.13 7.60
CA MET A 69 -16.52 8.70 7.36
C MET A 69 -17.79 8.35 6.61
N ARG A 70 -17.69 7.42 5.66
CA ARG A 70 -18.83 6.88 4.94
C ARG A 70 -18.78 5.36 4.81
N GLY A 71 -19.97 4.77 4.84
CA GLY A 71 -20.21 3.41 4.42
C GLY A 71 -19.68 2.36 5.39
N GLN A 72 -18.95 1.40 4.84
CA GLN A 72 -18.47 0.23 5.56
C GLN A 72 -17.02 0.41 6.02
N ALA A 73 -16.66 -0.39 7.04
CA ALA A 73 -15.29 -0.50 7.55
C ALA A 73 -14.86 -1.95 7.57
N ASP A 74 -13.58 -2.20 7.40
CA ASP A 74 -13.00 -3.53 7.49
C ASP A 74 -12.18 -3.66 8.78
N LEU A 75 -12.55 -4.62 9.63
CA LEU A 75 -11.74 -5.01 10.78
C LEU A 75 -10.69 -6.02 10.33
N LEU A 76 -9.43 -5.68 10.52
CA LEU A 76 -8.26 -6.46 10.11
C LEU A 76 -7.45 -6.85 11.34
N TYR A 77 -6.95 -8.09 11.36
CA TYR A 77 -6.01 -8.54 12.40
C TYR A 77 -4.65 -8.84 11.76
N ARG A 78 -3.59 -8.20 12.27
CA ARG A 78 -2.22 -8.38 11.77
C ARG A 78 -1.20 -8.31 12.89
N ASP A 79 -0.38 -9.33 13.01
CA ASP A 79 0.76 -9.36 13.94
C ASP A 79 0.37 -9.01 15.40
N GLY A 80 -0.80 -9.46 15.89
CA GLY A 80 -1.29 -9.21 17.25
C GLY A 80 -2.10 -7.92 17.41
N ILE A 81 -2.24 -7.11 16.37
CA ILE A 81 -2.92 -5.81 16.41
C ILE A 81 -4.16 -5.82 15.53
N PHE A 82 -5.25 -5.25 16.03
CA PHE A 82 -6.44 -4.98 15.25
C PHE A 82 -6.34 -3.60 14.57
N TYR A 83 -6.76 -3.55 13.32
CA TYR A 83 -6.85 -2.34 12.53
C TYR A 83 -8.27 -2.20 12.01
N LEU A 84 -8.81 -0.99 12.07
CA LEU A 84 -10.08 -0.64 11.44
C LEU A 84 -9.79 0.22 10.20
N ALA A 85 -10.02 -0.34 9.02
CA ALA A 85 -9.90 0.38 7.76
C ALA A 85 -11.26 0.99 7.42
N VAL A 86 -11.34 2.30 7.41
CA VAL A 86 -12.57 3.07 7.14
C VAL A 86 -12.44 3.83 5.83
N VAL A 87 -13.56 3.98 5.14
CA VAL A 87 -13.67 4.85 3.97
C VAL A 87 -14.02 6.26 4.44
N VAL A 88 -13.28 7.23 3.97
CA VAL A 88 -13.53 8.66 4.26
C VAL A 88 -13.66 9.42 2.96
N ASP A 89 -14.55 10.41 2.94
CA ASP A 89 -14.60 11.37 1.85
C ASP A 89 -13.48 12.40 2.02
N VAL A 90 -12.70 12.55 0.98
CA VAL A 90 -11.72 13.62 0.88
C VAL A 90 -12.16 14.51 -0.27
N PRO A 91 -12.41 15.81 -0.04
CA PRO A 91 -12.73 16.72 -1.13
C PRO A 91 -11.54 16.77 -2.10
N GLU A 92 -11.84 16.57 -3.37
CA GLU A 92 -10.85 16.82 -4.42
C GLU A 92 -10.72 18.33 -4.61
N PRO A 93 -9.51 18.90 -4.63
CA PRO A 93 -9.32 20.29 -5.00
C PRO A 93 -9.83 20.50 -6.43
N GLY A 94 -10.26 21.71 -6.73
CA GLY A 94 -10.70 22.07 -8.08
C GLY A 94 -9.59 21.82 -9.10
N ALA A 95 -9.95 21.42 -10.31
CA ALA A 95 -8.98 21.22 -11.38
C ALA A 95 -8.25 22.57 -11.67
N THR A 96 -6.95 22.56 -11.54
CA THR A 96 -6.08 23.69 -11.90
C THR A 96 -5.46 23.45 -13.27
N THR A 97 -5.36 24.48 -14.10
CA THR A 97 -4.63 24.38 -15.36
C THR A 97 -3.14 24.51 -15.07
N PRO A 98 -2.32 23.48 -15.34
CA PRO A 98 -0.90 23.56 -15.07
C PRO A 98 -0.19 24.54 -16.04
N GLN A 99 0.77 25.30 -15.55
CA GLN A 99 1.59 26.21 -16.34
C GLN A 99 2.69 25.50 -17.15
N GLY A 100 2.84 24.18 -16.97
CA GLY A 100 3.84 23.37 -17.65
C GLY A 100 3.83 21.95 -17.07
N TRP A 101 4.84 21.16 -17.41
CA TRP A 101 4.93 19.76 -17.03
C TRP A 101 6.27 19.43 -16.38
N LEU A 102 6.23 18.72 -15.27
CA LEU A 102 7.38 18.05 -14.69
C LEU A 102 7.39 16.59 -15.20
N GLY A 103 8.28 16.31 -16.14
CA GLY A 103 8.51 14.96 -16.64
C GLY A 103 9.24 14.13 -15.58
N ILE A 104 8.80 12.90 -15.33
CA ILE A 104 9.45 11.99 -14.37
C ILE A 104 9.66 10.64 -15.04
N ASP A 105 10.93 10.29 -15.23
CA ASP A 105 11.37 8.95 -15.64
C ASP A 105 11.59 8.06 -14.41
N LEU A 106 11.11 6.80 -14.47
CA LEU A 106 11.18 5.84 -13.37
C LEU A 106 12.17 4.71 -13.71
N GLY A 107 13.27 4.64 -12.96
CA GLY A 107 14.36 3.72 -13.20
C GLY A 107 14.71 2.78 -12.03
N ILE A 108 15.68 1.90 -12.27
CA ILE A 108 16.20 0.95 -11.26
C ILE A 108 17.45 1.52 -10.57
N VAL A 109 18.32 2.15 -11.30
CA VAL A 109 19.56 2.78 -10.79
C VAL A 109 19.17 4.04 -10.06
N ASN A 110 18.53 4.96 -10.75
CA ASN A 110 17.78 6.05 -10.16
C ASN A 110 16.32 5.63 -10.08
N ILE A 111 15.72 5.74 -8.89
CA ILE A 111 14.29 5.36 -8.69
C ILE A 111 13.40 6.30 -9.47
N ALA A 112 13.79 7.57 -9.55
CA ALA A 112 13.20 8.57 -10.40
C ALA A 112 14.26 9.60 -10.83
N ALA A 113 14.08 10.14 -12.01
CA ALA A 113 14.79 11.34 -12.51
C ALA A 113 13.74 12.29 -13.07
N ASP A 114 13.86 13.58 -12.75
CA ASP A 114 12.92 14.57 -13.25
C ASP A 114 13.51 15.42 -14.40
N SER A 115 12.65 16.12 -15.12
CA SER A 115 13.04 16.98 -16.26
C SER A 115 13.90 18.18 -15.87
N ASP A 116 13.98 18.52 -14.58
CA ASP A 116 14.86 19.57 -14.08
C ASP A 116 16.29 19.04 -13.77
N GLY A 117 16.55 17.74 -14.00
CA GLY A 117 17.84 17.10 -13.79
C GLY A 117 18.05 16.54 -12.37
N GLU A 118 17.05 16.62 -11.49
CA GLU A 118 17.17 16.02 -10.17
C GLU A 118 17.03 14.49 -10.24
N GLN A 119 18.02 13.79 -9.68
CA GLN A 119 18.06 12.33 -9.68
C GLN A 119 17.91 11.78 -8.27
N HIS A 120 17.00 10.81 -8.12
CA HIS A 120 16.74 10.11 -6.88
C HIS A 120 17.36 8.70 -6.92
N ALA A 121 18.59 8.58 -6.43
CA ALA A 121 19.37 7.36 -6.51
C ALA A 121 18.71 6.19 -5.77
N GLY A 122 18.69 5.02 -6.42
CA GLY A 122 18.20 3.75 -5.87
C GLY A 122 19.23 2.98 -5.05
N THR A 123 20.45 3.49 -4.87
CA THR A 123 21.60 2.77 -4.29
C THR A 123 21.28 2.17 -2.92
N HIS A 124 20.71 2.95 -2.01
CA HIS A 124 20.37 2.49 -0.67
C HIS A 124 19.31 1.37 -0.69
N LEU A 125 18.26 1.53 -1.48
CA LEU A 125 17.21 0.51 -1.63
C LEU A 125 17.76 -0.77 -2.27
N ASN A 126 18.58 -0.65 -3.31
CA ASN A 126 19.19 -1.79 -3.99
C ASN A 126 20.17 -2.53 -3.09
N SER A 127 21.01 -1.82 -2.33
CA SER A 127 21.92 -2.41 -1.34
C SER A 127 21.16 -3.18 -0.25
N LEU A 128 20.06 -2.63 0.23
CA LEU A 128 19.20 -3.32 1.19
C LEU A 128 18.59 -4.60 0.60
N ARG A 129 18.08 -4.53 -0.63
CA ARG A 129 17.54 -5.68 -1.38
C ARG A 129 18.59 -6.78 -1.54
N HIS A 130 19.82 -6.43 -1.92
CA HIS A 130 20.93 -7.39 -2.05
C HIS A 130 21.27 -8.05 -0.71
N ARG A 131 21.34 -7.30 0.38
CA ARG A 131 21.58 -7.85 1.73
C ARG A 131 20.47 -8.80 2.16
N HIS A 132 19.20 -8.41 1.98
CA HIS A 132 18.05 -9.27 2.28
C HIS A 132 18.04 -10.54 1.45
N ALA A 133 18.44 -10.45 0.20
CA ALA A 133 18.51 -11.57 -0.69
C ALA A 133 19.55 -12.59 -0.27
N ARG A 134 20.78 -12.15 -0.02
CA ARG A 134 21.88 -13.02 0.45
C ARG A 134 21.48 -13.72 1.75
N LEU A 135 20.91 -12.97 2.70
CA LEU A 135 20.47 -13.55 3.95
C LEU A 135 19.36 -14.59 3.75
N ARG A 136 18.39 -14.30 2.88
CA ARG A 136 17.31 -15.25 2.55
C ARG A 136 17.86 -16.56 1.99
N THR A 137 18.76 -16.49 1.00
CA THR A 137 19.42 -17.67 0.43
C THR A 137 20.14 -18.48 1.49
N ARG A 138 20.93 -17.83 2.37
CA ARG A 138 21.66 -18.50 3.46
C ARG A 138 20.72 -19.18 4.45
N LEU A 139 19.64 -18.53 4.86
CA LEU A 139 18.66 -19.11 5.80
C LEU A 139 17.82 -20.23 5.17
N GLN A 140 17.53 -20.14 3.88
CA GLN A 140 16.84 -21.20 3.14
C GLN A 140 17.74 -22.45 3.01
N ALA A 141 19.03 -22.26 2.70
CA ALA A 141 19.99 -23.37 2.61
C ALA A 141 20.14 -24.10 3.95
N LYS A 142 20.11 -23.38 5.08
CA LYS A 142 20.18 -24.02 6.42
C LYS A 142 18.98 -24.90 6.74
N GLY A 143 17.79 -24.60 6.25
CA GLY A 143 16.56 -25.38 6.39
C GLY A 143 16.03 -25.60 7.83
N THR A 144 16.76 -25.20 8.86
CA THR A 144 16.47 -25.44 10.29
C THR A 144 15.23 -24.70 10.79
N LYS A 145 14.59 -25.20 11.86
CA LYS A 145 13.45 -24.51 12.51
C LYS A 145 13.76 -23.07 12.92
N PRO A 146 14.93 -22.74 13.55
CA PRO A 146 15.30 -21.36 13.84
C PRO A 146 15.45 -20.48 12.59
N ALA A 147 16.05 -21.01 11.51
CA ALA A 147 16.18 -20.29 10.25
C ALA A 147 14.81 -19.96 9.65
N LYS A 148 13.86 -20.90 9.66
CA LYS A 148 12.47 -20.68 9.20
C LYS A 148 11.75 -19.61 10.06
N ARG A 149 11.92 -19.64 11.40
CA ARG A 149 11.39 -18.61 12.32
C ARG A 149 11.95 -17.21 11.98
N LEU A 150 13.27 -17.11 11.74
CA LEU A 150 13.93 -15.87 11.39
C LEU A 150 13.42 -15.35 10.02
N LEU A 151 13.26 -16.21 9.03
CA LEU A 151 12.65 -15.85 7.73
C LEU A 151 11.24 -15.30 7.91
N LYS A 152 10.39 -15.95 8.73
CA LYS A 152 9.04 -15.48 9.03
C LYS A 152 9.06 -14.10 9.69
N ARG A 153 9.93 -13.86 10.69
CA ARG A 153 10.08 -12.57 11.38
C ARG A 153 10.57 -11.46 10.46
N ARG A 154 11.43 -11.77 9.49
CA ARG A 154 11.96 -10.80 8.50
C ARG A 154 11.04 -10.61 7.28
N ARG A 155 10.01 -11.41 7.17
CA ARG A 155 9.00 -11.30 6.11
C ARG A 155 8.47 -9.85 6.05
N ARG A 156 8.34 -9.33 4.85
CA ARG A 156 7.82 -7.98 4.56
C ARG A 156 8.72 -6.79 4.96
N LYS A 157 9.87 -6.99 5.64
CA LYS A 157 10.75 -5.84 5.97
C LYS A 157 11.21 -5.08 4.73
N GLU A 158 11.65 -5.81 3.70
CA GLU A 158 12.07 -5.22 2.43
C GLU A 158 10.91 -4.47 1.75
N MET A 159 9.74 -5.08 1.70
CA MET A 159 8.55 -4.48 1.11
C MET A 159 8.11 -3.20 1.85
N ARG A 160 8.13 -3.21 3.20
CA ARG A 160 7.81 -2.01 4.00
C ARG A 160 8.78 -0.88 3.75
N PHE A 161 10.08 -1.19 3.72
CA PHE A 161 11.10 -0.20 3.43
C PHE A 161 10.96 0.38 2.01
N ALA A 162 10.77 -0.47 1.00
CA ALA A 162 10.53 0.01 -0.37
C ALA A 162 9.26 0.88 -0.47
N LYS A 163 8.21 0.52 0.26
CA LYS A 163 6.98 1.30 0.35
C LYS A 163 7.22 2.67 0.97
N ASP A 164 7.99 2.74 2.06
CA ASP A 164 8.35 3.97 2.75
C ASP A 164 9.15 4.91 1.83
N VAL A 165 10.19 4.39 1.16
CA VAL A 165 10.95 5.13 0.15
C VAL A 165 10.03 5.70 -0.94
N ASN A 166 9.11 4.89 -1.48
CA ASN A 166 8.16 5.35 -2.49
C ASN A 166 7.20 6.43 -1.95
N HIS A 167 6.78 6.33 -0.68
CA HIS A 167 5.95 7.36 -0.05
C HIS A 167 6.69 8.69 0.10
N CYS A 168 7.95 8.67 0.58
CA CYS A 168 8.77 9.87 0.72
C CYS A 168 9.06 10.50 -0.64
N LEU A 169 9.47 9.69 -1.61
CA LEU A 169 9.80 10.17 -2.95
C LEU A 169 8.57 10.76 -3.65
N SER A 170 7.43 10.07 -3.64
CA SER A 170 6.21 10.59 -4.25
C SER A 170 5.72 11.89 -3.60
N LYS A 171 5.91 12.05 -2.26
CA LYS A 171 5.59 13.32 -1.59
C LYS A 171 6.49 14.46 -2.10
N LYS A 172 7.79 14.20 -2.23
CA LYS A 172 8.76 15.18 -2.71
C LYS A 172 8.46 15.62 -4.15
N LEU A 173 8.21 14.67 -5.06
CA LEU A 173 7.92 14.95 -6.46
C LEU A 173 6.62 15.74 -6.64
N VAL A 174 5.56 15.39 -5.89
CA VAL A 174 4.28 16.10 -5.94
C VAL A 174 4.42 17.51 -5.37
N ALA A 175 5.12 17.69 -4.24
CA ALA A 175 5.37 19.00 -3.67
C ALA A 175 6.11 19.90 -4.67
N LYS A 176 7.18 19.39 -5.30
CA LYS A 176 7.93 20.14 -6.33
C LYS A 176 7.06 20.58 -7.52
N ALA A 177 6.19 19.69 -8.00
CA ALA A 177 5.25 20.02 -9.08
C ALA A 177 4.23 21.08 -8.65
N SER A 178 3.66 20.94 -7.45
CA SER A 178 2.70 21.90 -6.87
C SER A 178 3.34 23.26 -6.66
N ASP A 179 4.53 23.33 -6.03
CA ASP A 179 5.26 24.57 -5.75
C ASP A 179 5.62 25.34 -7.03
N THR A 180 5.73 24.63 -8.15
CA THR A 180 6.02 25.23 -9.47
C THR A 180 4.80 25.31 -10.38
N SER A 181 3.58 25.07 -9.86
CA SER A 181 2.32 25.08 -10.62
C SER A 181 2.35 24.23 -11.90
N ARG A 182 3.10 23.11 -11.87
CA ARG A 182 3.26 22.18 -13.00
C ARG A 182 2.44 20.91 -12.81
N GLY A 183 1.93 20.37 -13.90
CA GLY A 183 1.41 19.00 -13.95
C GLY A 183 2.55 17.98 -13.93
N ILE A 184 2.25 16.73 -13.58
CA ILE A 184 3.23 15.64 -13.59
C ILE A 184 2.99 14.75 -14.81
N ALA A 185 4.03 14.57 -15.64
CA ALA A 185 4.06 13.63 -16.76
C ALA A 185 4.88 12.40 -16.37
N LEU A 186 4.25 11.20 -16.38
CA LEU A 186 4.87 9.93 -16.05
C LEU A 186 4.92 9.02 -17.26
N GLU A 187 6.03 8.28 -17.41
CA GLU A 187 6.14 7.22 -18.40
C GLU A 187 5.10 6.10 -18.14
N ASP A 188 4.48 5.57 -19.22
CA ASP A 188 3.59 4.42 -19.08
C ASP A 188 4.36 3.10 -19.11
N LEU A 189 4.70 2.64 -17.93
CA LEU A 189 5.37 1.35 -17.70
C LEU A 189 4.40 0.16 -17.58
N LYS A 190 3.13 0.33 -17.96
CA LYS A 190 2.14 -0.76 -17.92
C LYS A 190 2.56 -1.92 -18.83
N GLY A 191 2.66 -3.11 -18.25
CA GLY A 191 3.04 -4.32 -18.96
C GLY A 191 4.54 -4.45 -19.29
N ILE A 192 5.40 -3.52 -18.83
CA ILE A 192 6.84 -3.54 -19.11
C ILE A 192 7.51 -4.89 -18.78
N ARG A 193 7.08 -5.55 -17.69
CA ARG A 193 7.62 -6.86 -17.28
C ARG A 193 7.40 -7.98 -18.31
N LYS A 194 6.36 -7.86 -19.15
CA LYS A 194 6.04 -8.81 -20.22
C LYS A 194 6.77 -8.47 -21.52
N ARG A 195 7.07 -7.18 -21.75
CA ARG A 195 7.67 -6.67 -22.98
C ARG A 195 9.20 -6.74 -22.98
N ILE A 196 9.82 -6.76 -21.81
CA ILE A 196 11.30 -6.75 -21.71
C ILE A 196 11.84 -8.13 -21.43
N THR A 197 12.77 -8.56 -22.27
CA THR A 197 13.61 -9.74 -22.04
C THR A 197 14.88 -9.31 -21.32
N VAL A 198 15.11 -9.81 -20.11
CA VAL A 198 16.28 -9.49 -19.31
C VAL A 198 17.12 -10.73 -18.99
N ARG A 199 18.44 -10.54 -18.88
CA ARG A 199 19.36 -11.59 -18.48
C ARG A 199 19.00 -12.14 -17.09
N LYS A 200 19.24 -13.42 -16.83
CA LYS A 200 18.91 -14.13 -15.58
C LYS A 200 19.34 -13.36 -14.32
N ALA A 201 20.54 -12.76 -14.33
CA ALA A 201 21.07 -11.98 -13.22
C ALA A 201 20.25 -10.70 -12.92
N GLN A 202 19.66 -10.09 -13.94
CA GLN A 202 18.91 -8.83 -13.84
C GLN A 202 17.43 -9.05 -13.52
N ARG A 203 16.87 -10.24 -13.81
CA ARG A 203 15.44 -10.57 -13.60
C ARG A 203 14.97 -10.23 -12.20
N ARG A 204 15.77 -10.56 -11.21
CA ARG A 204 15.41 -10.31 -9.81
C ARG A 204 15.27 -8.83 -9.50
N THR A 205 16.23 -8.00 -9.93
CA THR A 205 16.20 -6.55 -9.71
C THR A 205 14.98 -5.95 -10.36
N GLN A 206 14.69 -6.33 -11.60
CA GLN A 206 13.55 -5.85 -12.34
C GLN A 206 12.21 -6.30 -11.77
N HIS A 207 12.09 -7.58 -11.34
CA HIS A 207 10.86 -8.06 -10.71
C HIS A 207 10.62 -7.45 -9.31
N SER A 208 11.68 -7.05 -8.60
CA SER A 208 11.56 -6.39 -7.30
C SER A 208 11.31 -4.88 -7.38
N TRP A 209 11.39 -4.31 -8.57
CA TRP A 209 11.19 -2.88 -8.78
C TRP A 209 9.71 -2.50 -8.64
N ALA A 210 9.41 -1.63 -7.68
CA ALA A 210 8.05 -1.26 -7.29
C ALA A 210 7.57 0.03 -7.99
N PHE A 211 7.86 0.18 -9.29
CA PHE A 211 7.50 1.38 -10.06
C PHE A 211 5.98 1.63 -10.11
N SER A 212 5.17 0.59 -10.28
CA SER A 212 3.70 0.75 -10.28
C SER A 212 3.17 1.29 -8.96
N GLN A 213 3.79 0.90 -7.82
CA GLN A 213 3.44 1.45 -6.52
C GLN A 213 3.83 2.93 -6.41
N LEU A 214 5.03 3.31 -6.89
CA LEU A 214 5.48 4.70 -6.90
C LEU A 214 4.55 5.56 -7.77
N ARG A 215 4.22 5.08 -8.98
CA ARG A 215 3.25 5.72 -9.87
C ARG A 215 1.91 5.95 -9.16
N THR A 216 1.33 4.90 -8.58
CA THR A 216 0.06 5.04 -7.83
C THR A 216 0.16 6.05 -6.70
N PHE A 217 1.32 6.12 -6.01
CA PHE A 217 1.52 7.09 -4.94
C PHE A 217 1.63 8.53 -5.45
N ILE A 218 2.23 8.74 -6.61
CA ILE A 218 2.27 10.04 -7.26
C ILE A 218 0.86 10.44 -7.71
N GLU A 219 0.15 9.54 -8.41
CA GLU A 219 -1.19 9.78 -8.95
C GLU A 219 -2.19 10.24 -7.87
N TYR A 220 -2.33 9.48 -6.77
CA TYR A 220 -3.30 9.88 -5.74
C TYR A 220 -2.89 11.13 -4.97
N LYS A 221 -1.59 11.35 -4.78
CA LYS A 221 -1.12 12.56 -4.07
C LYS A 221 -1.26 13.81 -4.93
N ALA A 222 -0.98 13.70 -6.23
CA ALA A 222 -1.20 14.79 -7.16
C ALA A 222 -2.67 15.19 -7.27
N LYS A 223 -3.60 14.22 -7.13
CA LYS A 223 -5.03 14.53 -7.06
C LYS A 223 -5.46 15.24 -5.77
N LEU A 224 -4.67 15.15 -4.72
CA LEU A 224 -4.96 15.73 -3.41
C LEU A 224 -4.23 17.07 -3.17
N ALA A 225 -3.28 17.41 -4.04
CA ALA A 225 -2.53 18.66 -4.02
C ALA A 225 -3.16 19.72 -4.93
#